data_16e6858b5b73bb69d9a16c6d40838b5f
#
_entry.id   16e6858b5b73bb69d9a16c6d40838b5f
#
_cell.length_a   1.000
_cell.length_b   1.000
_cell.length_c   1.000
_cell.angle_alpha   90.00
_cell.angle_beta   90.00
_cell.angle_gamma   90.00
#
_symmetry.space_group_name_H-M   'P 1'
#
loop_
_entity.id
_entity.type
_entity.pdbx_description
1 polymer ?
#
loop_
_entity_poly.entity_id
_entity_poly.type
_entity_poly.pdbx_seq_one_letter_code
_entity_poly.pdbx_strand_id
1 'polypeptide(L)'
;MTTRQIQNLLDYLGYDPGVIDGANGPNTEDAVRAFQAAEGLTADGIPGPLTEAKLLDAVAAGRVYKPQETSSKPPGKTGTFWDEIEFFTREEFRCKCGGKYCNGFPAEMSEDTVRCADEIRRRAGVPLRVNSGLRCDRWNAIQRGVKTSNHRTGHAVDLSGNISPAKLYAIAQEVHAEKIPGRGGLGLYDWGIHEDDGVYSRWNG
;
A
#
# COMPACT_ATOMS: atom_id res chain seq x y z
N MET A 1 -19.43 14.24 -9.14
CA MET A 1 -19.12 12.79 -9.39
C MET A 1 -19.41 11.98 -8.15
N THR A 2 -19.61 10.63 -8.25
CA THR A 2 -19.65 9.76 -7.06
C THR A 2 -18.23 9.50 -6.55
N THR A 3 -18.07 9.16 -5.25
CA THR A 3 -16.77 8.80 -4.69
C THR A 3 -16.11 7.66 -5.46
N ARG A 4 -16.87 6.63 -5.86
CA ARG A 4 -16.36 5.52 -6.66
C ARG A 4 -15.83 5.97 -8.03
N GLN A 5 -16.49 6.94 -8.67
CA GLN A 5 -16.00 7.51 -9.95
C GLN A 5 -14.67 8.25 -9.73
N ILE A 6 -14.56 9.01 -8.65
CA ILE A 6 -13.34 9.72 -8.28
C ILE A 6 -12.21 8.72 -7.98
N GLN A 7 -12.49 7.68 -7.20
CA GLN A 7 -11.52 6.61 -6.94
C GLN A 7 -11.02 5.96 -8.24
N ASN A 8 -11.93 5.61 -9.18
CA ASN A 8 -11.54 5.05 -10.47
C ASN A 8 -10.66 5.99 -11.29
N LEU A 9 -10.96 7.28 -11.33
CA LEU A 9 -10.16 8.26 -12.08
C LEU A 9 -8.80 8.47 -11.44
N LEU A 10 -8.73 8.55 -10.11
CA LEU A 10 -7.46 8.64 -9.37
C LEU A 10 -6.59 7.41 -9.63
N ASP A 11 -7.16 6.22 -9.54
CA ASP A 11 -6.45 4.96 -9.82
C ASP A 11 -5.95 4.91 -11.27
N TYR A 12 -6.80 5.24 -12.25
CA TYR A 12 -6.40 5.34 -13.66
C TYR A 12 -5.26 6.33 -13.88
N LEU A 13 -5.27 7.46 -13.18
CA LEU A 13 -4.22 8.48 -13.25
C LEU A 13 -2.96 8.09 -12.46
N GLY A 14 -2.97 6.96 -11.72
CA GLY A 14 -1.83 6.45 -10.94
C GLY A 14 -1.75 7.00 -9.51
N TYR A 15 -2.75 7.75 -9.05
CA TYR A 15 -2.91 8.10 -7.64
C TYR A 15 -3.56 6.94 -6.89
N ASP A 16 -3.13 6.70 -5.65
CA ASP A 16 -3.61 5.57 -4.85
C ASP A 16 -4.84 5.92 -3.99
N PRO A 17 -6.09 5.68 -4.47
CA PRO A 17 -7.27 5.90 -3.64
C PRO A 17 -7.55 4.77 -2.65
N GLY A 18 -6.73 3.72 -2.62
CA GLY A 18 -7.02 2.49 -1.89
C GLY A 18 -8.08 1.63 -2.60
N VAL A 19 -8.91 0.93 -1.80
CA VAL A 19 -10.00 0.10 -2.33
C VAL A 19 -11.06 0.98 -3.00
N ILE A 20 -11.48 0.60 -4.21
CA ILE A 20 -12.54 1.29 -4.96
C ILE A 20 -13.91 0.81 -4.48
N ASP A 21 -14.29 1.22 -3.29
CA ASP A 21 -15.52 0.80 -2.59
C ASP A 21 -16.64 1.86 -2.62
N GLY A 22 -16.31 3.08 -3.07
CA GLY A 22 -17.21 4.23 -3.07
C GLY A 22 -17.30 4.95 -1.71
N ALA A 23 -16.48 4.54 -0.73
CA ALA A 23 -16.36 5.25 0.54
C ALA A 23 -15.22 6.29 0.47
N ASN A 24 -15.45 7.46 1.08
CA ASN A 24 -14.41 8.48 1.20
C ASN A 24 -13.55 8.21 2.44
N GLY A 25 -12.66 7.21 2.32
CA GLY A 25 -11.73 6.87 3.39
C GLY A 25 -10.40 7.64 3.31
N PRO A 26 -9.51 7.48 4.31
CA PRO A 26 -8.24 8.19 4.38
C PRO A 26 -7.38 8.05 3.12
N ASN A 27 -7.31 6.86 2.51
CA ASN A 27 -6.54 6.64 1.29
C ASN A 27 -7.11 7.45 0.11
N THR A 28 -8.45 7.51 0.00
CA THR A 28 -9.10 8.33 -1.03
C THR A 28 -8.82 9.82 -0.82
N GLU A 29 -8.90 10.30 0.43
CA GLU A 29 -8.57 11.70 0.76
C GLU A 29 -7.11 12.02 0.46
N ASP A 30 -6.19 11.13 0.80
CA ASP A 30 -4.76 11.32 0.52
C ASP A 30 -4.47 11.31 -0.98
N ALA A 31 -5.11 10.44 -1.76
CA ALA A 31 -5.01 10.43 -3.21
C ALA A 31 -5.57 11.73 -3.83
N VAL A 32 -6.69 12.23 -3.31
CA VAL A 32 -7.26 13.53 -3.73
C VAL A 32 -6.28 14.66 -3.41
N ARG A 33 -5.70 14.71 -2.20
CA ARG A 33 -4.69 15.72 -1.84
C ARG A 33 -3.48 15.67 -2.76
N ALA A 34 -2.96 14.48 -3.04
CA ALA A 34 -1.82 14.31 -3.93
C ALA A 34 -2.13 14.82 -5.35
N PHE A 35 -3.31 14.50 -5.88
CA PHE A 35 -3.78 15.00 -7.17
C PHE A 35 -3.94 16.51 -7.15
N GLN A 36 -4.61 17.07 -6.14
CA GLN A 36 -4.80 18.52 -5.99
C GLN A 36 -3.47 19.26 -5.96
N ALA A 37 -2.50 18.77 -5.18
CA ALA A 37 -1.15 19.35 -5.11
C ALA A 37 -0.46 19.32 -6.49
N ALA A 38 -0.54 18.23 -7.23
CA ALA A 38 0.04 18.07 -8.55
C ALA A 38 -0.59 19.03 -9.59
N GLU A 39 -1.89 19.32 -9.44
CA GLU A 39 -2.64 20.23 -10.32
C GLU A 39 -2.61 21.70 -9.83
N GLY A 40 -1.87 22.02 -8.77
CA GLY A 40 -1.78 23.37 -8.22
C GLY A 40 -3.06 23.87 -7.54
N LEU A 41 -3.92 22.94 -7.10
CA LEU A 41 -5.12 23.24 -6.32
C LEU A 41 -4.81 23.27 -4.82
N THR A 42 -5.75 23.80 -4.02
CA THR A 42 -5.69 23.64 -2.57
C THR A 42 -5.82 22.16 -2.22
N ALA A 43 -4.81 21.60 -1.58
CA ALA A 43 -4.73 20.17 -1.23
C ALA A 43 -5.50 19.88 0.07
N ASP A 44 -6.83 20.05 0.04
CA ASP A 44 -7.71 19.83 1.19
C ASP A 44 -8.23 18.39 1.32
N GLY A 45 -8.05 17.57 0.27
CA GLY A 45 -8.54 16.19 0.21
C GLY A 45 -10.05 16.08 -0.07
N ILE A 46 -10.69 17.19 -0.42
CA ILE A 46 -12.12 17.23 -0.75
C ILE A 46 -12.30 17.38 -2.25
N PRO A 47 -12.86 16.39 -2.96
CA PRO A 47 -13.02 16.46 -4.42
C PRO A 47 -14.19 17.36 -4.80
N GLY A 48 -13.98 18.66 -4.70
CA GLY A 48 -14.94 19.68 -5.15
C GLY A 48 -14.99 19.83 -6.69
N PRO A 49 -15.87 20.71 -7.22
CA PRO A 49 -16.07 20.88 -8.66
C PRO A 49 -14.78 21.16 -9.46
N LEU A 50 -13.85 21.91 -8.91
CA LEU A 50 -12.56 22.19 -9.55
C LEU A 50 -11.69 20.93 -9.63
N THR A 51 -11.65 20.13 -8.57
CA THR A 51 -10.94 18.86 -8.54
C THR A 51 -11.54 17.87 -9.54
N GLU A 52 -12.87 17.78 -9.60
CA GLU A 52 -13.57 16.92 -10.55
C GLU A 52 -13.29 17.32 -12.02
N ALA A 53 -13.32 18.61 -12.32
CA ALA A 53 -12.98 19.11 -13.66
C ALA A 53 -11.54 18.76 -14.05
N LYS A 54 -10.60 18.97 -13.14
CA LYS A 54 -9.18 18.64 -13.35
C LYS A 54 -8.92 17.16 -13.52
N LEU A 55 -9.65 16.28 -12.79
CA LEU A 55 -9.58 14.83 -12.98
C LEU A 55 -9.99 14.44 -14.41
N LEU A 56 -11.09 15.00 -14.92
CA LEU A 56 -11.53 14.73 -16.28
C LEU A 56 -10.55 15.27 -17.33
N ASP A 57 -10.02 16.47 -17.14
CA ASP A 57 -9.00 17.06 -18.03
C ASP A 57 -7.72 16.21 -18.05
N ALA A 58 -7.30 15.71 -16.89
CA ALA A 58 -6.11 14.85 -16.77
C ALA A 58 -6.30 13.54 -17.53
N VAL A 59 -7.46 12.90 -17.39
CA VAL A 59 -7.80 11.67 -18.11
C VAL A 59 -7.90 11.93 -19.62
N ALA A 60 -8.60 13.00 -20.04
CA ALA A 60 -8.74 13.35 -21.45
C ALA A 60 -7.38 13.66 -22.12
N ALA A 61 -6.44 14.23 -21.37
CA ALA A 61 -5.07 14.49 -21.80
C ALA A 61 -4.15 13.26 -21.75
N GLY A 62 -4.65 12.10 -21.31
CA GLY A 62 -3.85 10.88 -21.14
C GLY A 62 -2.72 11.06 -20.13
N ARG A 63 -2.85 12.01 -19.21
CA ARG A 63 -1.85 12.22 -18.17
C ARG A 63 -1.95 11.07 -17.16
N VAL A 64 -0.90 10.29 -17.05
CA VAL A 64 -0.73 9.32 -15.97
C VAL A 64 0.26 9.96 -15.00
N TYR A 65 -0.16 10.13 -13.76
CA TYR A 65 0.75 10.42 -12.67
C TYR A 65 1.67 9.20 -12.58
N LYS A 66 2.89 9.40 -13.04
CA LYS A 66 3.96 8.55 -12.56
C LYS A 66 4.26 9.11 -11.18
N PRO A 67 3.96 8.42 -10.08
CA PRO A 67 4.60 8.78 -8.82
C PRO A 67 6.04 8.99 -9.24
N GLN A 68 6.61 10.17 -8.99
CA GLN A 68 8.06 10.26 -9.04
C GLN A 68 8.48 9.03 -8.26
N GLU A 69 9.19 8.13 -8.92
CA GLU A 69 10.07 7.27 -8.18
C GLU A 69 10.84 8.25 -7.33
N THR A 70 10.33 8.51 -6.15
CA THR A 70 11.17 8.99 -5.08
C THR A 70 12.05 7.80 -4.81
N SER A 71 13.00 7.59 -5.72
CA SER A 71 14.29 7.04 -5.41
C SER A 71 14.98 8.07 -4.52
N SER A 72 14.28 8.54 -3.52
CA SER A 72 14.90 9.08 -2.34
C SER A 72 15.27 7.88 -1.47
N LYS A 73 16.16 7.05 -2.00
CA LYS A 73 17.10 6.39 -1.12
C LYS A 73 17.60 7.50 -0.21
N PRO A 74 17.31 7.48 1.09
CA PRO A 74 17.71 8.56 1.98
C PRO A 74 19.22 8.76 1.83
N PRO A 75 19.71 9.98 1.80
CA PRO A 75 21.14 10.26 1.68
C PRO A 75 21.85 9.72 2.94
N GLY A 76 22.62 8.67 2.74
CA GLY A 76 23.41 8.00 3.77
C GLY A 76 22.86 6.61 4.12
N LYS A 77 23.75 5.61 4.06
CA LYS A 77 23.44 4.28 4.60
C LYS A 77 23.12 4.43 6.07
N THR A 78 21.93 4.01 6.48
CA THR A 78 21.49 4.05 7.88
C THR A 78 22.09 2.92 8.71
N GLY A 79 22.77 1.96 8.06
CA GLY A 79 23.31 0.76 8.69
C GLY A 79 22.22 -0.26 9.06
N THR A 80 21.01 -0.11 8.52
CA THR A 80 19.89 -1.02 8.72
C THR A 80 19.60 -1.83 7.46
N PHE A 81 18.82 -2.91 7.57
CA PHE A 81 18.41 -3.74 6.42
C PHE A 81 17.65 -2.94 5.34
N TRP A 82 17.06 -1.80 5.69
CA TRP A 82 16.40 -0.90 4.74
C TRP A 82 17.33 -0.40 3.62
N ASP A 83 18.63 -0.33 3.88
CA ASP A 83 19.61 0.07 2.87
C ASP A 83 19.76 -0.95 1.73
N GLU A 84 19.28 -2.18 1.94
CA GLU A 84 19.32 -3.29 0.99
C GLU A 84 17.99 -3.53 0.28
N ILE A 85 16.91 -2.85 0.70
CA ILE A 85 15.59 -2.92 0.06
C ILE A 85 15.60 -2.07 -1.21
N GLU A 86 15.22 -2.69 -2.34
CA GLU A 86 15.32 -2.06 -3.66
C GLU A 86 14.08 -1.28 -4.04
N PHE A 87 12.90 -1.84 -3.76
CA PHE A 87 11.63 -1.37 -4.33
C PHE A 87 10.72 -0.67 -3.36
N PHE A 88 10.98 -0.77 -2.07
CA PHE A 88 10.14 -0.16 -1.04
C PHE A 88 10.94 0.76 -0.12
N THR A 89 10.24 1.73 0.44
CA THR A 89 10.76 2.60 1.50
C THR A 89 10.06 2.29 2.82
N ARG A 90 10.71 2.60 3.95
CA ARG A 90 10.11 2.43 5.28
C ARG A 90 8.78 3.18 5.43
N GLU A 91 8.66 4.35 4.79
CA GLU A 91 7.46 5.20 4.84
C GLU A 91 6.21 4.51 4.24
N GLU A 92 6.36 3.65 3.24
CA GLU A 92 5.23 2.95 2.62
C GLU A 92 4.55 1.98 3.60
N PHE A 93 5.30 1.46 4.58
CA PHE A 93 4.78 0.54 5.60
C PHE A 93 4.18 1.24 6.83
N ARG A 94 4.17 2.55 6.87
CA ARG A 94 3.63 3.30 8.01
C ARG A 94 2.15 2.99 8.25
N CYS A 95 1.72 3.13 9.50
CA CYS A 95 0.32 3.00 9.89
C CYS A 95 -0.55 4.04 9.16
N LYS A 96 -1.58 3.58 8.50
CA LYS A 96 -2.51 4.41 7.70
C LYS A 96 -3.53 5.18 8.56
N CYS A 97 -3.29 5.37 9.85
CA CYS A 97 -4.18 6.18 10.71
C CYS A 97 -4.05 7.71 10.50
N GLY A 98 -3.19 8.15 9.57
CA GLY A 98 -3.00 9.57 9.25
C GLY A 98 -2.47 10.40 10.41
N GLY A 99 -1.73 9.81 11.35
CA GLY A 99 -1.23 10.51 12.54
C GLY A 99 -2.27 10.65 13.67
N LYS A 100 -3.51 10.17 13.45
CA LYS A 100 -4.62 10.36 14.41
C LYS A 100 -4.44 9.57 15.71
N TYR A 101 -3.78 8.41 15.65
CA TYR A 101 -3.66 7.50 16.80
C TYR A 101 -2.23 7.08 17.12
N CYS A 102 -1.27 7.33 16.23
CA CYS A 102 0.15 7.09 16.43
C CYS A 102 0.97 7.96 15.46
N ASN A 103 2.29 7.97 15.65
CA ASN A 103 3.23 8.72 14.79
C ASN A 103 3.48 8.07 13.41
N GLY A 104 2.77 6.99 13.07
CA GLY A 104 2.96 6.22 11.84
C GLY A 104 3.74 4.91 12.04
N PHE A 105 4.55 4.82 13.07
CA PHE A 105 5.42 3.67 13.33
C PHE A 105 5.23 3.13 14.77
N PRO A 106 4.10 2.45 15.04
CA PRO A 106 3.82 1.87 16.36
C PRO A 106 4.74 0.70 16.70
N ALA A 107 5.41 0.11 15.71
CA ALA A 107 6.43 -0.92 15.80
C ALA A 107 7.44 -0.76 14.66
N GLU A 108 8.50 -1.54 14.66
CA GLU A 108 9.37 -1.70 13.48
C GLU A 108 8.85 -2.85 12.61
N MET A 109 9.09 -2.74 11.29
CA MET A 109 8.79 -3.83 10.37
C MET A 109 9.82 -4.96 10.53
N SER A 110 9.34 -6.19 10.49
CA SER A 110 10.19 -7.37 10.41
C SER A 110 11.01 -7.34 9.11
N GLU A 111 12.31 -7.61 9.22
CA GLU A 111 13.21 -7.71 8.08
C GLU A 111 12.74 -8.78 7.09
N ASP A 112 12.29 -9.95 7.59
CA ASP A 112 11.83 -11.05 6.75
C ASP A 112 10.57 -10.67 5.95
N THR A 113 9.58 -10.03 6.59
CA THR A 113 8.38 -9.52 5.90
C THR A 113 8.76 -8.52 4.80
N VAL A 114 9.63 -7.55 5.09
CA VAL A 114 10.01 -6.53 4.11
C VAL A 114 10.83 -7.15 2.96
N ARG A 115 11.75 -8.06 3.24
CA ARG A 115 12.53 -8.75 2.22
C ARG A 115 11.66 -9.67 1.35
N CYS A 116 10.66 -10.33 1.92
CA CYS A 116 9.68 -11.09 1.13
C CYS A 116 8.87 -10.15 0.22
N ALA A 117 8.35 -9.06 0.72
CA ALA A 117 7.60 -8.07 -0.06
C ALA A 117 8.45 -7.52 -1.23
N ASP A 118 9.72 -7.18 -0.99
CA ASP A 118 10.64 -6.66 -1.98
C ASP A 118 10.91 -7.68 -3.10
N GLU A 119 11.16 -8.94 -2.73
CA GLU A 119 11.35 -10.03 -3.66
C GLU A 119 10.07 -10.37 -4.46
N ILE A 120 8.90 -10.32 -3.81
CA ILE A 120 7.60 -10.49 -4.48
C ILE A 120 7.43 -9.41 -5.56
N ARG A 121 7.71 -8.14 -5.24
CA ARG A 121 7.64 -7.04 -6.21
C ARG A 121 8.63 -7.22 -7.36
N ARG A 122 9.86 -7.65 -7.07
CA ARG A 122 10.87 -7.92 -8.07
C ARG A 122 10.41 -8.99 -9.07
N ARG A 123 9.84 -10.10 -8.58
CA ARG A 123 9.33 -11.20 -9.44
C ARG A 123 8.03 -10.84 -10.15
N ALA A 124 7.19 -10.02 -9.55
CA ALA A 124 5.98 -9.53 -10.18
C ALA A 124 6.26 -8.69 -11.43
N GLY A 125 7.42 -8.00 -11.47
CA GLY A 125 7.85 -7.17 -12.59
C GLY A 125 6.97 -5.93 -12.81
N VAL A 126 6.12 -5.60 -11.84
CA VAL A 126 5.23 -4.44 -11.85
C VAL A 126 5.29 -3.72 -10.51
N PRO A 127 5.01 -2.42 -10.47
CA PRO A 127 4.89 -1.71 -9.20
C PRO A 127 3.83 -2.36 -8.31
N LEU A 128 4.18 -2.62 -7.06
CA LEU A 128 3.26 -3.06 -6.02
C LEU A 128 3.06 -1.94 -5.01
N ARG A 129 1.89 -1.92 -4.44
CA ARG A 129 1.42 -0.98 -3.44
C ARG A 129 1.31 -1.66 -2.07
N VAL A 130 1.78 -0.99 -1.04
CA VAL A 130 1.52 -1.39 0.35
C VAL A 130 0.16 -0.82 0.78
N ASN A 131 -0.88 -1.65 0.72
CA ASN A 131 -2.23 -1.27 1.16
C ASN A 131 -2.27 -1.11 2.69
N SER A 132 -1.56 -1.97 3.40
CA SER A 132 -1.40 -1.93 4.84
C SER A 132 -0.08 -2.55 5.26
N GLY A 133 0.74 -1.81 5.96
CA GLY A 133 1.91 -2.31 6.71
C GLY A 133 1.58 -2.33 8.19
N LEU A 134 2.21 -1.43 8.96
CA LEU A 134 1.95 -1.29 10.40
C LEU A 134 0.54 -0.84 10.71
N ARG A 135 -0.02 -1.35 11.81
CA ARG A 135 -1.29 -0.90 12.37
C ARG A 135 -1.14 -0.68 13.87
N CYS A 136 -1.39 0.54 14.35
CA CYS A 136 -1.56 0.75 15.78
C CYS A 136 -2.86 0.08 16.28
N ASP A 137 -2.96 -0.18 17.56
CA ASP A 137 -4.09 -0.90 18.16
C ASP A 137 -5.45 -0.30 17.80
N ARG A 138 -5.53 1.04 17.84
CA ARG A 138 -6.76 1.75 17.54
C ARG A 138 -7.14 1.63 16.06
N TRP A 139 -6.17 1.76 15.16
CA TRP A 139 -6.40 1.60 13.73
C TRP A 139 -6.76 0.15 13.38
N ASN A 140 -6.07 -0.81 13.98
CA ASN A 140 -6.39 -2.24 13.80
C ASN A 140 -7.85 -2.55 14.20
N ALA A 141 -8.32 -1.99 15.32
CA ALA A 141 -9.71 -2.17 15.75
C ALA A 141 -10.71 -1.54 14.76
N ILE A 142 -10.40 -0.36 14.20
CA ILE A 142 -11.22 0.31 13.18
C ILE A 142 -11.30 -0.54 11.90
N GLN A 143 -10.18 -1.14 11.50
CA GLN A 143 -10.09 -2.06 10.36
C GLN A 143 -10.67 -3.46 10.67
N ARG A 144 -11.30 -3.64 11.84
CA ARG A 144 -11.84 -4.92 12.31
C ARG A 144 -10.82 -6.07 12.35
N GLY A 145 -9.55 -5.72 12.47
CA GLY A 145 -8.47 -6.69 12.60
C GLY A 145 -8.50 -7.42 13.94
N VAL A 146 -8.07 -8.69 13.93
CA VAL A 146 -7.97 -9.49 15.15
C VAL A 146 -6.93 -8.89 16.11
N LYS A 147 -7.10 -9.13 17.42
CA LYS A 147 -6.20 -8.59 18.45
C LYS A 147 -4.75 -9.12 18.32
N THR A 148 -4.58 -10.28 17.71
CA THR A 148 -3.30 -10.94 17.46
C THR A 148 -2.76 -10.67 16.05
N SER A 149 -3.26 -9.64 15.35
CA SER A 149 -2.86 -9.31 13.97
C SER A 149 -1.36 -8.99 13.89
N ASN A 150 -0.67 -9.65 12.96
CA ASN A 150 0.75 -9.46 12.66
C ASN A 150 1.07 -8.03 12.17
N HIS A 151 0.12 -7.30 11.61
CA HIS A 151 0.28 -5.87 11.29
C HIS A 151 0.58 -4.99 12.51
N ARG A 152 0.15 -5.39 13.71
CA ARG A 152 0.38 -4.60 14.94
C ARG A 152 1.82 -4.64 15.40
N THR A 153 2.51 -5.69 15.06
CA THR A 153 3.90 -5.97 15.48
C THR A 153 4.91 -5.86 14.34
N GLY A 154 4.45 -5.47 13.14
CA GLY A 154 5.32 -5.27 11.98
C GLY A 154 5.65 -6.54 11.19
N HIS A 155 4.94 -7.63 11.46
CA HIS A 155 5.18 -8.94 10.84
C HIS A 155 4.25 -9.25 9.66
N ALA A 156 3.51 -8.26 9.14
CA ALA A 156 2.61 -8.47 8.01
C ALA A 156 2.53 -7.25 7.08
N VAL A 157 2.23 -7.52 5.81
CA VAL A 157 1.92 -6.51 4.82
C VAL A 157 0.82 -6.99 3.87
N ASP A 158 -0.04 -6.06 3.46
CA ASP A 158 -1.05 -6.25 2.43
C ASP A 158 -0.57 -5.57 1.14
N LEU A 159 -0.48 -6.35 0.05
CA LEU A 159 0.07 -5.91 -1.24
C LEU A 159 -0.95 -6.02 -2.36
N SER A 160 -0.95 -5.04 -3.26
CA SER A 160 -1.68 -5.08 -4.53
C SER A 160 -0.89 -4.39 -5.64
N GLY A 161 -1.35 -4.52 -6.90
CA GLY A 161 -0.72 -3.89 -8.05
C GLY A 161 -1.47 -4.18 -9.33
N ASN A 162 -0.93 -3.74 -10.45
CA ASN A 162 -1.49 -4.04 -11.78
C ASN A 162 -1.10 -5.47 -12.22
N ILE A 163 -1.52 -6.44 -11.42
CA ILE A 163 -1.31 -7.88 -11.60
C ILE A 163 -2.49 -8.60 -10.97
N SER A 164 -2.95 -9.72 -11.55
CA SER A 164 -4.05 -10.46 -10.94
C SER A 164 -3.65 -10.98 -9.55
N PRO A 165 -4.55 -10.89 -8.55
CA PRO A 165 -4.27 -11.38 -7.20
C PRO A 165 -3.79 -12.83 -7.15
N ALA A 166 -4.37 -13.71 -7.98
CA ALA A 166 -3.96 -15.11 -8.07
C ALA A 166 -2.51 -15.27 -8.55
N LYS A 167 -2.07 -14.47 -9.53
CA LYS A 167 -0.68 -14.49 -9.99
C LYS A 167 0.27 -13.94 -8.93
N LEU A 168 -0.13 -12.85 -8.27
CA LEU A 168 0.66 -12.28 -7.18
C LEU A 168 0.80 -13.26 -6.01
N TYR A 169 -0.28 -13.96 -5.67
CA TYR A 169 -0.29 -15.01 -4.65
C TYR A 169 0.65 -16.18 -4.97
N ALA A 170 0.64 -16.65 -6.23
CA ALA A 170 1.55 -17.71 -6.67
C ALA A 170 3.03 -17.29 -6.52
N ILE A 171 3.36 -16.05 -6.90
CA ILE A 171 4.71 -15.49 -6.70
C ILE A 171 5.07 -15.45 -5.21
N ALA A 172 4.14 -15.00 -4.36
CA ALA A 172 4.36 -14.94 -2.91
C ALA A 172 4.57 -16.33 -2.30
N GLN A 173 3.88 -17.36 -2.79
CA GLN A 173 4.10 -18.75 -2.36
C GLN A 173 5.54 -19.22 -2.67
N GLU A 174 6.04 -18.93 -3.87
CA GLU A 174 7.42 -19.27 -4.27
C GLU A 174 8.43 -18.54 -3.40
N VAL A 175 8.22 -17.22 -3.18
CA VAL A 175 9.12 -16.42 -2.33
C VAL A 175 9.13 -16.94 -0.90
N HIS A 176 7.99 -17.25 -0.30
CA HIS A 176 7.93 -17.82 1.05
C HIS A 176 8.64 -19.16 1.14
N ALA A 177 8.47 -20.03 0.12
CA ALA A 177 9.14 -21.33 0.10
C ALA A 177 10.68 -21.20 0.09
N GLU A 178 11.20 -20.14 -0.52
CA GLU A 178 12.64 -19.88 -0.62
C GLU A 178 13.21 -19.08 0.56
N LYS A 179 12.50 -18.01 0.96
CA LYS A 179 13.03 -17.05 1.94
C LYS A 179 12.71 -17.40 3.39
N ILE A 180 11.52 -17.97 3.62
CA ILE A 180 11.01 -18.30 4.95
C ILE A 180 10.40 -19.71 4.98
N PRO A 181 11.15 -20.77 4.60
CA PRO A 181 10.60 -22.11 4.45
C PRO A 181 9.91 -22.61 5.72
N GLY A 182 8.71 -23.17 5.56
CA GLY A 182 7.95 -23.76 6.65
C GLY A 182 7.22 -22.78 7.57
N ARG A 183 7.27 -21.48 7.30
CA ARG A 183 6.53 -20.44 8.02
C ARG A 183 5.89 -19.43 7.09
N GLY A 184 5.26 -18.41 7.66
CA GLY A 184 4.60 -17.32 6.96
C GLY A 184 3.18 -17.61 6.52
N GLY A 185 2.29 -16.67 6.79
CA GLY A 185 0.91 -16.66 6.35
C GLY A 185 0.76 -16.02 4.97
N LEU A 186 -0.13 -16.58 4.13
CA LEU A 186 -0.55 -15.96 2.88
C LEU A 186 -2.06 -16.03 2.73
N GLY A 187 -2.68 -14.86 2.54
CA GLY A 187 -4.09 -14.70 2.24
C GLY A 187 -4.29 -14.22 0.81
N LEU A 188 -5.18 -14.87 0.06
CA LEU A 188 -5.61 -14.42 -1.27
C LEU A 188 -6.95 -13.69 -1.14
N TYR A 189 -7.01 -12.47 -1.70
CA TYR A 189 -8.19 -11.62 -1.73
C TYR A 189 -8.47 -11.17 -3.18
N ASP A 190 -9.67 -10.68 -3.45
CA ASP A 190 -10.04 -10.15 -4.76
C ASP A 190 -9.26 -8.87 -5.14
N TRP A 191 -8.74 -8.14 -4.17
CA TRP A 191 -7.96 -6.91 -4.35
C TRP A 191 -6.44 -7.11 -4.31
N GLY A 192 -5.93 -8.27 -3.88
CA GLY A 192 -4.49 -8.51 -3.72
C GLY A 192 -4.17 -9.65 -2.75
N ILE A 193 -3.09 -9.51 -2.00
CA ILE A 193 -2.63 -10.53 -1.04
C ILE A 193 -2.32 -9.92 0.32
N HIS A 194 -2.50 -10.74 1.36
CA HIS A 194 -1.84 -10.58 2.64
C HIS A 194 -0.62 -11.50 2.68
N GLU A 195 0.51 -11.01 3.19
CA GLU A 195 1.66 -11.84 3.52
C GLU A 195 2.18 -11.51 4.91
N ASP A 196 2.66 -12.52 5.63
CA ASP A 196 3.28 -12.38 6.94
C ASP A 196 4.38 -13.43 7.15
N ASP A 197 5.32 -13.16 8.04
CA ASP A 197 6.41 -14.07 8.39
C ASP A 197 6.13 -14.93 9.64
N GLY A 198 4.88 -14.99 10.08
CA GLY A 198 4.42 -15.74 11.24
C GLY A 198 4.32 -17.25 11.02
N VAL A 199 3.32 -17.85 11.65
CA VAL A 199 3.06 -19.29 11.51
C VAL A 199 2.52 -19.61 10.11
N TYR A 200 2.98 -20.74 9.55
CA TYR A 200 2.51 -21.19 8.24
C TYR A 200 0.98 -21.30 8.19
N SER A 201 0.37 -20.55 7.30
CA SER A 201 -1.07 -20.58 7.06
C SER A 201 -1.40 -20.12 5.63
N ARG A 202 -2.51 -20.65 5.08
CA ARG A 202 -3.01 -20.31 3.74
C ARG A 202 -4.52 -20.18 3.80
N TRP A 203 -5.07 -19.07 3.25
CA TRP A 203 -6.51 -18.84 3.24
C TRP A 203 -6.94 -17.99 2.04
N ASN A 204 -8.24 -18.02 1.78
CA ASN A 204 -8.92 -17.13 0.85
C ASN A 204 -9.87 -16.23 1.67
N GLY A 205 -9.85 -14.93 1.39
CA GLY A 205 -10.69 -13.92 2.02
C GLY A 205 -11.82 -13.45 1.11
#